data_b020c12ef5c9a04391d71b31383e2335
#
_entry.id   b020c12ef5c9a04391d71b31383e2335
#
_cell.length_a   1.000
_cell.length_b   1.000
_cell.length_c   1.000
_cell.angle_alpha   90.00
_cell.angle_beta   90.00
_cell.angle_gamma   90.00
#
_symmetry.space_group_name_H-M   'P 1'
#
loop_
_entity.id
_entity.type
_entity.pdbx_description
1 polymer ?
#
loop_
_entity_poly.entity_id
_entity_poly.type
_entity_poly.pdbx_seq_one_letter_code
_entity_poly.pdbx_strand_id
1 'polypeptide(L)'
;MFKKSQEELKALGAHITTAEIKQQPELWVSTFGIYQENLSAIKEFVERARNLGEGRRTRVVFTGAGTSAYVGDTITPYLRSHGEKSSFEFASVATTDIVSDPYGSLDPEDPTVLVSFARSGNSPESLAAVLTE
;
A
#
# COMPACT_ATOMS: atom_id res chain seq x y z
N MET A 1 16.58 15.01 -19.66
CA MET A 1 16.60 13.54 -19.54
C MET A 1 15.70 12.88 -20.58
N PHE A 2 14.41 13.17 -20.66
CA PHE A 2 13.44 12.53 -21.56
C PHE A 2 13.60 12.84 -23.07
N LYS A 3 14.46 13.79 -23.44
CA LYS A 3 14.79 14.14 -24.83
C LYS A 3 16.07 13.48 -25.34
N LYS A 4 16.77 12.71 -24.50
CA LYS A 4 18.02 12.02 -24.86
C LYS A 4 17.74 10.72 -25.61
N SER A 5 18.66 10.31 -26.48
CA SER A 5 18.61 9.02 -27.16
C SER A 5 18.81 7.86 -26.17
N GLN A 6 18.44 6.65 -26.58
CA GLN A 6 18.67 5.45 -25.75
C GLN A 6 20.17 5.21 -25.51
N GLU A 7 21.01 5.53 -26.48
CA GLU A 7 22.48 5.40 -26.37
C GLU A 7 23.04 6.37 -25.34
N GLU A 8 22.62 7.65 -25.40
CA GLU A 8 23.00 8.64 -24.41
C GLU A 8 22.52 8.26 -23.00
N LEU A 9 21.30 7.71 -22.88
CA LEU A 9 20.77 7.26 -21.60
C LEU A 9 21.51 6.04 -21.05
N LYS A 10 21.91 5.11 -21.92
CA LYS A 10 22.76 3.95 -21.52
C LYS A 10 24.13 4.41 -21.06
N ALA A 11 24.75 5.33 -21.78
CA ALA A 11 26.04 5.89 -21.38
C ALA A 11 26.01 6.59 -20.01
N LEU A 12 24.85 7.14 -19.63
CA LEU A 12 24.58 7.77 -18.33
C LEU A 12 24.09 6.78 -17.26
N GLY A 13 23.93 5.49 -17.57
CA GLY A 13 23.34 4.51 -16.66
C GLY A 13 21.85 4.78 -16.30
N ALA A 14 21.17 5.63 -17.08
CA ALA A 14 19.85 6.15 -16.76
C ALA A 14 18.70 5.58 -17.62
N HIS A 15 18.99 4.63 -18.51
CA HIS A 15 18.03 4.16 -19.51
C HIS A 15 16.85 3.40 -18.89
N ILE A 16 17.10 2.54 -17.91
CA ILE A 16 16.06 1.78 -17.22
C ILE A 16 15.13 2.74 -16.46
N THR A 17 15.68 3.54 -15.56
CA THR A 17 14.88 4.48 -14.76
C THR A 17 14.06 5.44 -15.62
N THR A 18 14.63 5.91 -16.75
CA THR A 18 13.92 6.80 -17.67
C THR A 18 12.76 6.08 -18.38
N ALA A 19 12.94 4.80 -18.75
CA ALA A 19 11.90 3.99 -19.35
C ALA A 19 10.76 3.74 -18.35
N GLU A 20 11.10 3.35 -17.11
CA GLU A 20 10.13 3.13 -16.02
C GLU A 20 9.29 4.39 -15.73
N ILE A 21 9.92 5.57 -15.70
CA ILE A 21 9.18 6.81 -15.49
C ILE A 21 8.28 7.15 -16.69
N LYS A 22 8.74 6.91 -17.91
CA LYS A 22 7.97 7.22 -19.13
C LYS A 22 6.68 6.40 -19.26
N GLN A 23 6.69 5.14 -18.81
CA GLN A 23 5.52 4.26 -18.92
C GLN A 23 4.42 4.56 -17.88
N GLN A 24 4.73 5.30 -16.81
CA GLN A 24 3.79 5.53 -15.71
C GLN A 24 2.40 6.02 -16.14
N PRO A 25 2.26 7.00 -17.06
CA PRO A 25 0.92 7.46 -17.45
C PRO A 25 0.04 6.36 -18.06
N GLU A 26 0.63 5.48 -18.86
CA GLU A 26 -0.07 4.34 -19.48
C GLU A 26 -0.46 3.31 -18.43
N LEU A 27 0.43 3.06 -17.46
CA LEU A 27 0.16 2.14 -16.34
C LEU A 27 -0.95 2.68 -15.42
N TRP A 28 -1.04 3.99 -15.22
CA TRP A 28 -2.14 4.57 -14.43
C TRP A 28 -3.50 4.35 -15.09
N VAL A 29 -3.58 4.49 -16.41
CA VAL A 29 -4.82 4.20 -17.16
C VAL A 29 -5.18 2.71 -17.04
N SER A 30 -4.18 1.83 -17.21
CA SER A 30 -4.38 0.37 -17.07
C SER A 30 -4.81 -0.01 -15.66
N THR A 31 -4.19 0.57 -14.64
CA THR A 31 -4.55 0.35 -13.23
C THR A 31 -5.99 0.78 -12.95
N PHE A 32 -6.42 1.90 -13.51
CA PHE A 32 -7.80 2.35 -13.37
C PHE A 32 -8.79 1.38 -14.04
N GLY A 33 -8.44 0.82 -15.21
CA GLY A 33 -9.22 -0.24 -15.85
C GLY A 33 -9.37 -1.47 -14.96
N ILE A 34 -8.26 -1.97 -14.41
CA ILE A 34 -8.26 -3.10 -13.47
C ILE A 34 -9.12 -2.81 -12.24
N TYR A 35 -9.03 -1.60 -11.68
CA TYR A 35 -9.89 -1.19 -10.57
C TYR A 35 -11.38 -1.26 -10.93
N GLN A 36 -11.76 -0.75 -12.12
CA GLN A 36 -13.16 -0.78 -12.57
C GLN A 36 -13.68 -2.21 -12.77
N GLU A 37 -12.87 -3.09 -13.34
CA GLU A 37 -13.20 -4.51 -13.54
C GLU A 37 -13.42 -5.25 -12.22
N ASN A 38 -12.68 -4.86 -11.17
CA ASN A 38 -12.75 -5.51 -9.85
C ASN A 38 -13.59 -4.74 -8.83
N LEU A 39 -14.31 -3.69 -9.24
CA LEU A 39 -15.03 -2.79 -8.33
C LEU A 39 -16.03 -3.51 -7.42
N SER A 40 -16.71 -4.55 -7.92
CA SER A 40 -17.66 -5.33 -7.12
C SER A 40 -16.98 -6.07 -5.98
N ALA A 41 -15.88 -6.77 -6.28
CA ALA A 41 -15.11 -7.51 -5.27
C ALA A 41 -14.47 -6.57 -4.24
N ILE A 42 -13.99 -5.40 -4.68
CA ILE A 42 -13.44 -4.38 -3.79
C ILE A 42 -14.53 -3.84 -2.84
N LYS A 43 -15.72 -3.54 -3.34
CA LYS A 43 -16.84 -3.08 -2.51
C LYS A 43 -17.26 -4.13 -1.49
N GLU A 44 -17.36 -5.39 -1.90
CA GLU A 44 -17.68 -6.50 -1.00
C GLU A 44 -16.63 -6.67 0.10
N PHE A 45 -15.35 -6.57 -0.25
CA PHE A 45 -14.26 -6.59 0.73
C PHE A 45 -14.37 -5.43 1.73
N VAL A 46 -14.60 -4.21 1.25
CA VAL A 46 -14.76 -3.02 2.12
C VAL A 46 -15.96 -3.17 3.06
N GLU A 47 -17.08 -3.74 2.58
CA GLU A 47 -18.24 -4.01 3.44
C GLU A 47 -17.92 -5.06 4.53
N ARG A 48 -17.19 -6.12 4.19
CA ARG A 48 -16.73 -7.08 5.20
C ARG A 48 -15.81 -6.42 6.22
N ALA A 49 -14.85 -5.63 5.74
CA ALA A 49 -13.94 -4.86 6.62
C ALA A 49 -14.70 -3.90 7.55
N ARG A 50 -15.75 -3.24 7.06
CA ARG A 50 -16.60 -2.34 7.87
C ARG A 50 -17.28 -3.07 9.02
N ASN A 51 -17.66 -4.31 8.81
CA ASN A 51 -18.38 -5.12 9.79
C ASN A 51 -17.47 -6.00 10.67
N LEU A 52 -16.16 -6.02 10.39
CA LEU A 52 -15.19 -6.86 11.10
C LEU A 52 -15.17 -6.58 12.61
N GLY A 53 -15.36 -5.34 12.99
CA GLY A 53 -15.27 -4.91 14.40
C GLY A 53 -16.52 -5.14 15.24
N GLU A 54 -17.61 -5.68 14.68
CA GLU A 54 -18.87 -5.93 15.40
C GLU A 54 -19.35 -4.73 16.23
N GLY A 55 -19.30 -3.53 15.66
CA GLY A 55 -19.67 -2.27 16.29
C GLY A 55 -18.47 -1.44 16.79
N ARG A 56 -17.25 -1.98 16.79
CA ARG A 56 -16.01 -1.22 16.93
C ARG A 56 -15.51 -0.78 15.55
N ARG A 57 -14.69 0.25 15.50
CA ARG A 57 -14.03 0.65 14.24
C ARG A 57 -12.98 -0.39 13.85
N THR A 58 -12.93 -0.72 12.57
CA THR A 58 -11.85 -1.52 12.01
C THR A 58 -10.61 -0.66 11.77
N ARG A 59 -9.48 -1.08 12.29
CA ARG A 59 -8.20 -0.43 12.06
C ARG A 59 -7.64 -0.85 10.71
N VAL A 60 -7.47 0.09 9.79
CA VAL A 60 -6.85 -0.13 8.49
C VAL A 60 -5.40 0.32 8.56
N VAL A 61 -4.49 -0.65 8.56
CA VAL A 61 -3.05 -0.42 8.67
C VAL A 61 -2.41 -0.56 7.30
N PHE A 62 -1.87 0.54 6.79
CA PHE A 62 -1.06 0.55 5.58
C PHE A 62 0.39 0.25 5.95
N THR A 63 0.98 -0.77 5.35
CA THR A 63 2.36 -1.18 5.64
C THR A 63 3.19 -1.36 4.38
N GLY A 64 4.49 -1.22 4.52
CA GLY A 64 5.47 -1.40 3.47
C GLY A 64 6.87 -1.17 3.98
N ALA A 65 7.89 -1.52 3.20
CA ALA A 65 9.29 -1.29 3.52
C ALA A 65 9.89 -0.23 2.57
N GLY A 66 10.70 0.68 3.10
CA GLY A 66 11.36 1.74 2.34
C GLY A 66 10.33 2.62 1.59
N THR A 67 10.50 2.78 0.28
CA THR A 67 9.61 3.60 -0.55
C THR A 67 8.15 3.11 -0.52
N SER A 68 7.91 1.82 -0.30
CA SER A 68 6.56 1.28 -0.18
C SER A 68 5.84 1.76 1.08
N ALA A 69 6.56 2.03 2.18
CA ALA A 69 5.98 2.61 3.38
C ALA A 69 5.43 4.03 3.13
N TYR A 70 6.11 4.81 2.27
CA TYR A 70 5.67 6.18 1.95
C TYR A 70 4.31 6.25 1.27
N VAL A 71 3.82 5.16 0.68
CA VAL A 71 2.45 5.11 0.17
C VAL A 71 1.46 5.25 1.32
N GLY A 72 1.64 4.44 2.37
CA GLY A 72 0.84 4.52 3.59
C GLY A 72 0.93 5.89 4.26
N ASP A 73 2.15 6.41 4.42
CA ASP A 73 2.39 7.72 5.03
C ASP A 73 1.71 8.87 4.26
N THR A 74 1.64 8.75 2.94
CA THR A 74 1.02 9.77 2.09
C THR A 74 -0.50 9.73 2.15
N ILE A 75 -1.11 8.53 2.11
CA ILE A 75 -2.57 8.42 2.04
C ILE A 75 -3.25 8.50 3.41
N THR A 76 -2.59 8.08 4.48
CA THR A 76 -3.17 8.04 5.83
C THR A 76 -3.67 9.41 6.32
N PRO A 77 -2.94 10.52 6.21
CA PRO A 77 -3.43 11.84 6.62
C PRO A 77 -4.70 12.27 5.85
N TYR A 78 -4.75 11.96 4.56
CA TYR A 78 -5.92 12.24 3.74
C TYR A 78 -7.13 11.42 4.21
N LEU A 79 -6.98 10.12 4.42
CA LEU A 79 -8.05 9.23 4.88
C LEU A 79 -8.51 9.56 6.30
N ARG A 80 -7.61 9.98 7.18
CA ARG A 80 -7.97 10.48 8.53
C ARG A 80 -8.83 11.73 8.47
N SER A 81 -8.67 12.56 7.43
CA SER A 81 -9.44 13.79 7.26
C SER A 81 -10.75 13.57 6.51
N HIS A 82 -10.75 12.74 5.46
CA HIS A 82 -11.83 12.62 4.48
C HIS A 82 -12.49 11.22 4.43
N GLY A 83 -11.84 10.20 5.00
CA GLY A 83 -12.37 8.84 5.01
C GLY A 83 -13.55 8.65 5.97
N GLU A 84 -14.16 7.48 5.90
CA GLU A 84 -15.28 7.09 6.77
C GLU A 84 -14.78 6.76 8.18
N LYS A 85 -14.79 7.75 9.06
CA LYS A 85 -14.27 7.65 10.43
C LYS A 85 -15.24 6.98 11.41
N SER A 86 -16.48 6.77 11.02
CA SER A 86 -17.45 6.02 11.84
C SER A 86 -17.12 4.52 11.89
N SER A 87 -16.59 3.96 10.81
CA SER A 87 -16.32 2.53 10.68
C SER A 87 -14.82 2.20 10.67
N PHE A 88 -13.97 3.16 10.31
CA PHE A 88 -12.54 2.92 10.13
C PHE A 88 -11.65 3.85 10.93
N GLU A 89 -10.52 3.29 11.35
CA GLU A 89 -9.36 4.02 11.84
C GLU A 89 -8.16 3.74 10.91
N PHE A 90 -7.48 4.79 10.46
CA PHE A 90 -6.39 4.65 9.48
C PHE A 90 -5.04 4.87 10.12
N ALA A 91 -4.11 3.96 9.89
CA ALA A 91 -2.72 4.04 10.36
C ALA A 91 -1.73 3.68 9.25
N SER A 92 -0.52 4.22 9.34
CA SER A 92 0.63 3.77 8.56
C SER A 92 1.67 3.23 9.54
N VAL A 93 2.14 2.01 9.32
CA VAL A 93 3.15 1.34 10.15
C VAL A 93 4.13 0.64 9.22
N ALA A 94 5.40 0.94 9.33
CA ALA A 94 6.41 0.30 8.49
C ALA A 94 6.51 -1.20 8.79
N THR A 95 6.78 -2.03 7.77
CA THR A 95 6.94 -3.48 7.97
C THR A 95 8.05 -3.82 8.96
N THR A 96 9.10 -3.01 9.00
CA THR A 96 10.19 -3.15 9.97
C THR A 96 9.73 -2.99 11.42
N ASP A 97 8.78 -2.10 11.66
CA ASP A 97 8.23 -1.86 13.00
C ASP A 97 7.32 -3.03 13.43
N ILE A 98 6.48 -3.52 12.50
CA ILE A 98 5.64 -4.70 12.75
C ILE A 98 6.51 -5.92 13.08
N VAL A 99 7.58 -6.16 12.31
CA VAL A 99 8.45 -7.33 12.51
C VAL A 99 9.27 -7.23 13.80
N SER A 100 9.70 -6.03 14.19
CA SER A 100 10.50 -5.83 15.41
C SER A 100 9.65 -5.84 16.70
N ASP A 101 8.43 -5.34 16.62
CA ASP A 101 7.48 -5.31 17.74
C ASP A 101 6.05 -5.52 17.23
N PRO A 102 5.66 -6.78 16.96
CA PRO A 102 4.33 -7.10 16.43
C PRO A 102 3.20 -6.62 17.37
N TYR A 103 3.32 -6.92 18.65
CA TYR A 103 2.28 -6.60 19.63
C TYR A 103 2.19 -5.10 19.96
N GLY A 104 3.27 -4.35 19.84
CA GLY A 104 3.24 -2.89 19.96
C GLY A 104 2.71 -2.21 18.70
N SER A 105 2.81 -2.88 17.55
CA SER A 105 2.36 -2.38 16.25
C SER A 105 0.92 -2.77 15.91
N LEU A 106 0.53 -4.01 16.25
CA LEU A 106 -0.77 -4.61 15.97
C LEU A 106 -1.31 -5.25 17.25
N ASP A 107 -2.41 -4.71 17.77
CA ASP A 107 -3.10 -5.30 18.92
C ASP A 107 -3.97 -6.47 18.41
N PRO A 108 -3.78 -7.71 18.89
CA PRO A 108 -4.58 -8.86 18.49
C PRO A 108 -6.08 -8.72 18.80
N GLU A 109 -6.44 -7.89 19.77
CA GLU A 109 -7.84 -7.63 20.14
C GLU A 109 -8.51 -6.59 19.22
N ASP A 110 -7.75 -5.86 18.41
CA ASP A 110 -8.29 -4.87 17.48
C ASP A 110 -8.68 -5.51 16.15
N PRO A 111 -9.92 -5.27 15.67
CA PRO A 111 -10.31 -5.69 14.33
C PRO A 111 -9.45 -4.95 13.30
N THR A 112 -8.49 -5.64 12.70
CA THR A 112 -7.48 -5.03 11.84
C THR A 112 -7.55 -5.57 10.41
N VAL A 113 -7.41 -4.67 9.44
CA VAL A 113 -7.14 -4.97 8.03
C VAL A 113 -5.75 -4.46 7.69
N LEU A 114 -4.85 -5.35 7.33
CA LEU A 114 -3.51 -5.03 6.88
C LEU A 114 -3.49 -4.84 5.36
N VAL A 115 -3.04 -3.67 4.90
CA VAL A 115 -2.85 -3.35 3.48
C VAL A 115 -1.36 -3.24 3.20
N SER A 116 -0.78 -4.31 2.66
CA SER A 116 0.67 -4.38 2.42
C SER A 116 1.03 -3.89 1.02
N PHE A 117 1.88 -2.86 0.96
CA PHE A 117 2.47 -2.35 -0.26
C PHE A 117 3.85 -2.97 -0.48
N ALA A 118 4.00 -3.72 -1.56
CA ALA A 118 5.28 -4.32 -1.93
C ALA A 118 5.44 -4.33 -3.45
N ARG A 119 6.66 -4.14 -3.94
CA ARG A 119 6.96 -4.26 -5.36
C ARG A 119 7.08 -5.72 -5.79
N SER A 120 7.95 -6.49 -5.13
CA SER A 120 8.15 -7.92 -5.41
C SER A 120 7.36 -8.84 -4.47
N GLY A 121 7.03 -8.37 -3.28
CA GLY A 121 6.41 -9.15 -2.21
C GLY A 121 7.31 -10.22 -1.59
N ASN A 122 8.57 -10.32 -2.03
CA ASN A 122 9.48 -11.39 -1.64
C ASN A 122 10.55 -10.95 -0.63
N SER A 123 10.51 -9.70 -0.13
CA SER A 123 11.47 -9.31 0.90
C SER A 123 11.13 -10.02 2.21
N PRO A 124 12.15 -10.41 3.00
CA PRO A 124 11.94 -11.10 4.28
C PRO A 124 11.00 -10.34 5.21
N GLU A 125 11.12 -9.01 5.25
CA GLU A 125 10.29 -8.14 6.08
C GLU A 125 8.83 -8.12 5.63
N SER A 126 8.59 -8.11 4.30
CA SER A 126 7.22 -8.14 3.77
C SER A 126 6.53 -9.46 4.06
N LEU A 127 7.25 -10.57 3.94
CA LEU A 127 6.72 -11.91 4.26
C LEU A 127 6.49 -12.06 5.77
N ALA A 128 7.45 -11.63 6.59
CA ALA A 128 7.34 -11.71 8.04
C ALA A 128 6.14 -10.89 8.56
N ALA A 129 5.95 -9.66 8.09
CA ALA A 129 4.83 -8.80 8.51
C ALA A 129 3.45 -9.40 8.19
N VAL A 130 3.32 -10.19 7.12
CA VAL A 130 2.05 -10.87 6.76
C VAL A 130 1.85 -12.17 7.54
N LEU A 131 2.93 -12.80 8.01
CA LEU A 131 2.87 -14.06 8.76
C LEU A 131 2.75 -13.87 10.28
N THR A 132 2.76 -12.63 10.76
CA THR A 132 2.69 -12.28 12.19
C THR A 132 1.24 -12.13 12.69
N GLU A 133 0.26 -12.26 11.79
CA GLU A 133 -1.18 -12.27 12.11
C GLU A 133 -1.64 -13.57 12.76
#